data_5de7a859e7a8ef97c21bb6942d2a0e37
#
_entry.id   5de7a859e7a8ef97c21bb6942d2a0e37
#
_cell.length_a   1.000
_cell.length_b   1.000
_cell.length_c   1.000
_cell.angle_alpha   90.00
_cell.angle_beta   90.00
_cell.angle_gamma   90.00
#
_symmetry.space_group_name_H-M   'P 1'
#
loop_
_entity.id
_entity.type
_entity.pdbx_description
1 polymer ?
#
loop_
_entity_poly.entity_id
_entity_poly.type
_entity_poly.pdbx_seq_one_letter_code
_entity_poly.pdbx_strand_id
1 'polypeptide(L)'
;GSEMCIRDSCISQWGQDFRPSYLRIKAFVDSLPSRPVVGAFTATATARVRDDIRSHLDLHQPYEVTTGFDRPNLYFETRRALPSQKPKELLDLVLREGDNAGIVYCSTTKQVDETARLLQSRGIRAAAYHAKLDAEVRRKNQDDFLYDRVQIMVATNAFGMGIDKPNVRFVIHYNMPKDLESYYQEAGRAGRDGLPSRCILLYSGTDVRTIRFFIDKEMEADLSLIHISEPTRPLY
;
A
#
# COMPACT_ATOMS: atom_id res chain seq x y z
N GLY A 1 10.79 -6.98 -30.84
CA GLY A 1 9.92 -7.71 -29.93
C GLY A 1 9.28 -6.73 -28.97
N SER A 2 7.95 -6.69 -28.89
CA SER A 2 7.23 -5.86 -27.93
C SER A 2 6.99 -6.69 -26.67
N GLU A 3 7.51 -6.21 -25.55
CA GLU A 3 7.24 -6.76 -24.22
C GLU A 3 6.10 -5.95 -23.57
N MET A 4 5.15 -6.63 -22.96
CA MET A 4 4.09 -6.01 -22.17
C MET A 4 4.26 -6.38 -20.70
N CYS A 5 4.54 -5.38 -19.87
CA CYS A 5 4.63 -5.52 -18.42
C CYS A 5 3.32 -5.07 -17.77
N ILE A 6 2.68 -5.95 -16.99
CA ILE A 6 1.38 -5.72 -16.37
C ILE A 6 1.53 -5.80 -14.85
N ARG A 7 1.00 -4.80 -14.14
CA ARG A 7 0.79 -4.87 -12.69
C ARG A 7 -0.51 -5.62 -12.42
N ASP A 8 -0.40 -6.82 -11.96
CA ASP A 8 -1.44 -7.85 -11.98
C ASP A 8 -2.26 -8.01 -10.70
N SER A 9 -1.85 -7.43 -9.58
CA SER A 9 -2.68 -7.37 -8.37
C SER A 9 -4.05 -6.69 -8.61
N CYS A 10 -4.17 -5.93 -9.71
CA CYS A 10 -5.42 -5.31 -10.14
C CYS A 10 -6.37 -6.26 -10.88
N ILE A 11 -5.96 -7.47 -11.24
CA ILE A 11 -6.79 -8.42 -12.00
C ILE A 11 -7.72 -9.21 -11.08
N SER A 12 -7.23 -9.67 -9.94
CA SER A 12 -7.97 -10.57 -9.05
C SER A 12 -8.86 -9.86 -8.04
N GLN A 13 -8.31 -8.99 -7.17
CA GLN A 13 -9.08 -8.34 -6.11
C GLN A 13 -9.61 -6.95 -6.46
N TRP A 14 -8.95 -6.24 -7.37
CA TRP A 14 -9.20 -4.82 -7.64
C TRP A 14 -9.51 -4.55 -9.11
N GLY A 15 -9.22 -5.50 -10.01
CA GLY A 15 -9.32 -5.29 -11.45
C GLY A 15 -10.75 -5.31 -11.97
N GLN A 16 -11.63 -6.08 -11.37
CA GLN A 16 -13.03 -6.17 -11.79
C GLN A 16 -13.81 -4.90 -11.43
N ASP A 17 -13.60 -4.41 -10.20
CA ASP A 17 -14.36 -3.25 -9.70
C ASP A 17 -13.70 -1.90 -10.00
N PHE A 18 -12.36 -1.84 -9.97
CA PHE A 18 -11.63 -0.56 -10.08
C PHE A 18 -10.92 -0.33 -11.40
N ARG A 19 -10.57 -1.39 -12.16
CA ARG A 19 -9.88 -1.27 -13.46
C ARG A 19 -10.42 -2.27 -14.50
N PRO A 20 -11.61 -2.04 -15.01
CA PRO A 20 -12.22 -2.92 -16.03
C PRO A 20 -11.34 -3.10 -17.29
N SER A 21 -10.42 -2.15 -17.56
CA SER A 21 -9.46 -2.24 -18.66
C SER A 21 -8.51 -3.43 -18.56
N TYR A 22 -8.22 -3.92 -17.35
CA TYR A 22 -7.36 -5.10 -17.17
C TYR A 22 -8.00 -6.38 -17.72
N LEU A 23 -9.32 -6.50 -17.65
CA LEU A 23 -10.07 -7.63 -18.25
C LEU A 23 -9.96 -7.66 -19.77
N ARG A 24 -9.62 -6.52 -20.41
CA ARG A 24 -9.47 -6.41 -21.87
C ARG A 24 -8.05 -6.70 -22.35
N ILE A 25 -7.08 -6.90 -21.44
CA ILE A 25 -5.68 -7.12 -21.82
C ILE A 25 -5.55 -8.38 -22.67
N LYS A 26 -6.22 -9.48 -22.29
CA LYS A 26 -6.22 -10.70 -23.09
C LYS A 26 -6.75 -10.43 -24.52
N ALA A 27 -7.90 -9.80 -24.63
CA ALA A 27 -8.49 -9.48 -25.93
C ALA A 27 -7.59 -8.59 -26.78
N PHE A 28 -6.88 -7.64 -26.16
CA PHE A 28 -5.89 -6.81 -26.84
C PHE A 28 -4.70 -7.64 -27.32
N VAL A 29 -4.12 -8.50 -26.46
CA VAL A 29 -3.01 -9.40 -26.81
C VAL A 29 -3.40 -10.32 -27.98
N ASP A 30 -4.62 -10.88 -27.92
CA ASP A 30 -5.14 -11.79 -28.96
C ASP A 30 -5.44 -11.07 -30.30
N SER A 31 -5.63 -9.74 -30.28
CA SER A 31 -5.83 -8.92 -31.50
C SER A 31 -4.54 -8.59 -32.25
N LEU A 32 -3.37 -8.86 -31.66
CA LEU A 32 -2.08 -8.55 -32.29
C LEU A 32 -1.76 -9.60 -33.37
N PRO A 33 -1.06 -9.21 -34.46
CA PRO A 33 -0.67 -10.12 -35.54
C PRO A 33 0.19 -11.31 -35.06
N SER A 34 0.94 -11.14 -34.00
CA SER A 34 1.68 -12.18 -33.30
C SER A 34 1.60 -11.93 -31.79
N ARG A 35 1.43 -13.01 -31.01
CA ARG A 35 1.36 -12.91 -29.55
C ARG A 35 2.70 -12.45 -29.01
N PRO A 36 2.78 -11.33 -28.26
CA PRO A 36 4.00 -10.88 -27.61
C PRO A 36 4.32 -11.77 -26.41
N VAL A 37 5.56 -11.66 -25.90
CA VAL A 37 5.91 -12.17 -24.58
C VAL A 37 5.15 -11.34 -23.55
N VAL A 38 4.37 -12.03 -22.69
CA VAL A 38 3.58 -11.39 -21.63
C VAL A 38 4.26 -11.64 -20.29
N GLY A 39 4.66 -10.58 -19.59
CA GLY A 39 5.23 -10.65 -18.24
C GLY A 39 4.26 -10.03 -17.22
N ALA A 40 3.90 -10.82 -16.21
CA ALA A 40 3.06 -10.39 -15.09
C ALA A 40 3.92 -10.28 -13.82
N PHE A 41 3.89 -9.12 -13.15
CA PHE A 41 4.70 -8.83 -11.97
C PHE A 41 3.84 -8.34 -10.82
N THR A 42 3.92 -8.98 -9.66
CA THR A 42 3.20 -8.58 -8.46
C THR A 42 4.12 -8.61 -7.24
N ALA A 43 3.88 -7.71 -6.30
CA ALA A 43 4.60 -7.71 -5.03
C ALA A 43 4.03 -8.74 -4.04
N THR A 44 2.74 -9.07 -4.17
CA THR A 44 2.00 -9.89 -3.20
C THR A 44 0.95 -10.72 -3.93
N ALA A 45 1.29 -11.94 -4.33
CA ALA A 45 0.34 -12.85 -4.94
C ALA A 45 0.15 -14.10 -4.09
N THR A 46 -1.06 -14.29 -3.56
CA THR A 46 -1.48 -15.59 -3.01
C THR A 46 -1.57 -16.62 -4.14
N ALA A 47 -1.62 -17.92 -3.80
CA ALA A 47 -1.78 -18.97 -4.79
C ALA A 47 -3.02 -18.71 -5.68
N ARG A 48 -4.14 -18.32 -5.09
CA ARG A 48 -5.38 -18.00 -5.80
C ARG A 48 -5.20 -16.85 -6.80
N VAL A 49 -4.54 -15.76 -6.38
CA VAL A 49 -4.27 -14.61 -7.25
C VAL A 49 -3.37 -15.01 -8.43
N ARG A 50 -2.40 -15.87 -8.22
CA ARG A 50 -1.55 -16.39 -9.32
C ARG A 50 -2.34 -17.19 -10.34
N ASP A 51 -3.25 -18.05 -9.87
CA ASP A 51 -4.12 -18.85 -10.77
C ASP A 51 -5.09 -17.94 -11.56
N ASP A 52 -5.63 -16.89 -10.92
CA ASP A 52 -6.46 -15.89 -11.59
C ASP A 52 -5.67 -15.15 -12.68
N ILE A 53 -4.43 -14.73 -12.39
CA ILE A 53 -3.54 -14.07 -13.37
C ILE A 53 -3.29 -14.99 -14.57
N ARG A 54 -2.95 -16.26 -14.34
CA ARG A 54 -2.71 -17.24 -15.41
C ARG A 54 -3.94 -17.36 -16.31
N SER A 55 -5.12 -17.50 -15.70
CA SER A 55 -6.39 -17.69 -16.41
C SER A 55 -6.80 -16.43 -17.18
N HIS A 56 -6.75 -15.26 -16.57
CA HIS A 56 -7.18 -14.01 -17.21
C HIS A 56 -6.24 -13.54 -18.32
N LEU A 57 -4.94 -13.81 -18.21
CA LEU A 57 -3.98 -13.46 -19.26
C LEU A 57 -3.71 -14.62 -20.23
N ASP A 58 -4.35 -15.78 -20.01
CA ASP A 58 -4.18 -16.97 -20.82
C ASP A 58 -2.68 -17.34 -21.00
N LEU A 59 -1.96 -17.43 -19.87
CA LEU A 59 -0.53 -17.71 -19.90
C LEU A 59 -0.29 -19.20 -20.10
N HIS A 60 0.35 -19.57 -21.21
CA HIS A 60 0.69 -20.95 -21.55
C HIS A 60 2.06 -21.31 -20.97
N GLN A 61 2.08 -22.27 -20.02
CA GLN A 61 3.32 -22.75 -19.37
C GLN A 61 4.26 -21.59 -18.94
N PRO A 62 3.76 -20.63 -18.13
CA PRO A 62 4.58 -19.49 -17.77
C PRO A 62 5.77 -19.92 -16.90
N TYR A 63 6.91 -19.27 -17.12
CA TYR A 63 8.03 -19.36 -16.19
C TYR A 63 7.68 -18.53 -14.95
N GLU A 64 7.58 -19.19 -13.79
CA GLU A 64 7.21 -18.54 -12.54
C GLU A 64 8.38 -18.44 -11.59
N VAL A 65 8.61 -17.24 -11.09
CA VAL A 65 9.58 -16.96 -10.04
C VAL A 65 8.86 -16.36 -8.86
N THR A 66 8.96 -17.00 -7.72
CA THR A 66 8.52 -16.41 -6.45
C THR A 66 9.77 -16.10 -5.65
N THR A 67 10.11 -14.82 -5.55
CA THR A 67 11.10 -14.36 -4.57
C THR A 67 10.40 -14.32 -3.22
N GLY A 68 11.02 -14.85 -2.17
CA GLY A 68 10.42 -14.81 -0.82
C GLY A 68 10.05 -13.39 -0.37
N PHE A 69 9.11 -13.31 0.55
CA PHE A 69 8.73 -12.06 1.21
C PHE A 69 9.79 -11.58 2.22
N ASP A 70 10.84 -12.37 2.43
CA ASP A 70 11.86 -12.05 3.42
C ASP A 70 12.68 -10.82 3.02
N ARG A 71 12.70 -9.84 3.89
CA ARG A 71 13.48 -8.61 3.77
C ARG A 71 14.37 -8.50 5.01
N PRO A 72 15.52 -9.20 5.04
CA PRO A 72 16.36 -9.32 6.24
C PRO A 72 16.93 -7.98 6.71
N ASN A 73 16.91 -6.97 5.86
CA ASN A 73 17.33 -5.61 6.20
C ASN A 73 16.23 -4.77 6.88
N LEU A 74 15.01 -5.28 7.00
CA LEU A 74 13.91 -4.57 7.66
C LEU A 74 13.70 -5.08 9.08
N TYR A 75 13.77 -4.18 10.05
CA TYR A 75 13.44 -4.46 11.44
C TYR A 75 12.01 -4.00 11.74
N PHE A 76 11.13 -4.95 12.08
CA PHE A 76 9.74 -4.70 12.42
C PHE A 76 9.55 -4.55 13.92
N GLU A 77 8.91 -3.47 14.31
CA GLU A 77 8.63 -3.14 15.71
C GLU A 77 7.18 -2.69 15.88
N THR A 78 6.53 -3.15 16.95
CA THR A 78 5.18 -2.68 17.32
C THR A 78 5.24 -1.99 18.67
N ARG A 79 4.62 -0.81 18.79
CA ARG A 79 4.52 -0.04 20.02
C ARG A 79 3.07 0.28 20.33
N ARG A 80 2.65 -0.11 21.52
CA ARG A 80 1.36 0.31 22.05
C ARG A 80 1.47 1.71 22.63
N ALA A 81 0.64 2.64 22.12
CA ALA A 81 0.56 4.00 22.63
C ALA A 81 -0.90 4.45 22.74
N LEU A 82 -1.26 5.13 23.79
CA LEU A 82 -2.56 5.78 23.89
C LEU A 82 -2.68 6.87 22.81
N PRO A 83 -3.89 7.16 22.29
CA PRO A 83 -4.07 8.20 21.27
C PRO A 83 -3.43 9.55 21.65
N SER A 84 -3.52 9.95 22.92
CA SER A 84 -2.91 11.19 23.43
C SER A 84 -1.38 11.15 23.51
N GLN A 85 -0.77 9.96 23.53
CA GLN A 85 0.69 9.78 23.62
C GLN A 85 1.33 9.60 22.24
N LYS A 86 0.56 9.19 21.21
CA LYS A 86 1.09 8.94 19.88
C LYS A 86 1.86 10.12 19.28
N PRO A 87 1.43 11.40 19.42
CA PRO A 87 2.21 12.53 18.90
C PRO A 87 3.60 12.64 19.50
N LYS A 88 3.72 12.40 20.82
CA LYS A 88 5.01 12.42 21.53
C LYS A 88 5.88 11.23 21.09
N GLU A 89 5.32 10.02 21.08
CA GLU A 89 6.04 8.82 20.64
C GLU A 89 6.56 8.95 19.20
N LEU A 90 5.72 9.47 18.29
CA LEU A 90 6.15 9.74 16.93
C LEU A 90 7.33 10.71 16.88
N LEU A 91 7.23 11.81 17.60
CA LEU A 91 8.29 12.82 17.63
C LEU A 91 9.59 12.24 18.17
N ASP A 92 9.54 11.48 19.28
CA ASP A 92 10.70 10.83 19.88
C ASP A 92 11.34 9.81 18.91
N LEU A 93 10.52 9.08 18.16
CA LEU A 93 10.99 8.15 17.13
C LEU A 93 11.71 8.88 15.99
N VAL A 94 11.08 9.91 15.43
CA VAL A 94 11.66 10.68 14.31
C VAL A 94 12.96 11.38 14.73
N LEU A 95 13.02 11.95 15.92
CA LEU A 95 14.23 12.61 16.41
C LEU A 95 15.41 11.63 16.61
N ARG A 96 15.14 10.37 16.97
CA ARG A 96 16.17 9.32 17.05
C ARG A 96 16.75 8.92 15.70
N GLU A 97 15.98 9.09 14.64
CA GLU A 97 16.45 8.80 13.27
C GLU A 97 17.33 9.93 12.68
N GLY A 98 17.46 11.06 13.37
CA GLY A 98 18.28 12.18 12.93
C GLY A 98 17.85 12.70 11.56
N ASP A 99 18.80 12.81 10.63
CA ASP A 99 18.54 13.31 9.27
C ASP A 99 18.07 12.23 8.27
N ASN A 100 17.81 11.02 8.75
CA ASN A 100 17.35 9.93 7.90
C ASN A 100 15.99 10.23 7.24
N ALA A 101 15.84 9.88 5.97
CA ALA A 101 14.58 9.97 5.27
C ALA A 101 13.58 8.93 5.77
N GLY A 102 12.33 9.35 5.99
CA GLY A 102 11.28 8.47 6.49
C GLY A 102 9.89 8.77 5.94
N ILE A 103 9.00 7.80 6.09
CA ILE A 103 7.59 7.92 5.74
C ILE A 103 6.74 7.66 6.99
N VAL A 104 5.73 8.49 7.21
CA VAL A 104 4.73 8.32 8.28
C VAL A 104 3.37 8.13 7.65
N TYR A 105 2.78 6.95 7.82
CA TYR A 105 1.43 6.65 7.34
C TYR A 105 0.38 6.94 8.38
N CYS A 106 -0.63 7.74 7.99
CA CYS A 106 -1.80 8.08 8.81
C CYS A 106 -3.08 7.63 8.09
N SER A 107 -4.10 7.25 8.87
CA SER A 107 -5.36 6.73 8.32
C SER A 107 -6.27 7.81 7.72
N THR A 108 -6.12 9.09 8.11
CA THR A 108 -6.97 10.19 7.64
C THR A 108 -6.17 11.39 7.16
N THR A 109 -6.73 12.14 6.21
CA THR A 109 -6.13 13.37 5.69
C THR A 109 -5.90 14.41 6.78
N LYS A 110 -6.84 14.54 7.73
CA LYS A 110 -6.72 15.43 8.88
C LYS A 110 -5.50 15.08 9.75
N GLN A 111 -5.32 13.79 10.05
CA GLN A 111 -4.15 13.33 10.80
C GLN A 111 -2.83 13.58 10.05
N VAL A 112 -2.83 13.41 8.72
CA VAL A 112 -1.65 13.74 7.89
C VAL A 112 -1.26 15.19 8.09
N ASP A 113 -2.22 16.13 7.97
CA ASP A 113 -1.96 17.56 8.11
C ASP A 113 -1.52 17.94 9.53
N GLU A 114 -2.16 17.38 10.56
CA GLU A 114 -1.81 17.62 11.97
C GLU A 114 -0.41 17.10 12.28
N THR A 115 -0.08 15.90 11.81
CA THR A 115 1.22 15.26 12.02
C THR A 115 2.33 16.01 11.28
N ALA A 116 2.11 16.40 10.04
CA ALA A 116 3.08 17.18 9.27
C ALA A 116 3.36 18.53 9.96
N ARG A 117 2.31 19.25 10.41
CA ARG A 117 2.47 20.51 11.17
C ARG A 117 3.21 20.31 12.51
N LEU A 118 2.93 19.22 13.21
CA LEU A 118 3.65 18.88 14.45
C LEU A 118 5.15 18.74 14.19
N LEU A 119 5.54 17.99 13.17
CA LEU A 119 6.95 17.78 12.82
C LEU A 119 7.60 19.10 12.37
N GLN A 120 6.93 19.88 11.53
CA GLN A 120 7.40 21.19 11.07
C GLN A 120 7.60 22.18 12.23
N SER A 121 6.69 22.19 13.23
CA SER A 121 6.81 23.04 14.41
C SER A 121 8.03 22.73 15.28
N ARG A 122 8.64 21.57 15.05
CA ARG A 122 9.88 21.12 15.73
C ARG A 122 11.12 21.23 14.84
N GLY A 123 11.01 21.97 13.73
CA GLY A 123 12.11 22.22 12.80
C GLY A 123 12.42 21.03 11.85
N ILE A 124 11.58 19.98 11.85
CA ILE A 124 11.77 18.83 10.97
C ILE A 124 11.20 19.15 9.59
N ARG A 125 11.98 18.89 8.54
CA ARG A 125 11.58 19.08 7.14
C ARG A 125 10.56 18.03 6.73
N ALA A 126 9.28 18.24 7.05
CA ALA A 126 8.19 17.32 6.75
C ALA A 126 7.22 17.92 5.72
N ALA A 127 6.62 17.06 4.90
CA ALA A 127 5.56 17.44 3.96
C ALA A 127 4.37 16.47 4.04
N ALA A 128 3.18 16.98 3.78
CA ALA A 128 1.95 16.20 3.72
C ALA A 128 1.69 15.66 2.31
N TYR A 129 1.10 14.45 2.22
CA TYR A 129 0.65 13.87 0.95
C TYR A 129 -0.66 13.11 1.13
N HIS A 130 -1.73 13.60 0.51
CA HIS A 130 -3.04 12.94 0.49
C HIS A 130 -3.90 13.43 -0.70
N ALA A 131 -4.97 12.70 -0.99
CA ALA A 131 -5.80 12.94 -2.18
C ALA A 131 -6.52 14.31 -2.21
N LYS A 132 -6.71 14.96 -1.03
CA LYS A 132 -7.36 16.28 -0.94
C LYS A 132 -6.44 17.46 -1.25
N LEU A 133 -5.12 17.23 -1.35
CA LEU A 133 -4.20 18.28 -1.78
C LEU A 133 -4.30 18.51 -3.28
N ASP A 134 -4.06 19.74 -3.72
CA ASP A 134 -3.94 20.08 -5.14
C ASP A 134 -2.86 19.23 -5.83
N ALA A 135 -3.09 18.89 -7.09
CA ALA A 135 -2.19 18.03 -7.84
C ALA A 135 -0.76 18.58 -7.93
N GLU A 136 -0.62 19.90 -8.07
CA GLU A 136 0.68 20.58 -8.11
C GLU A 136 1.41 20.49 -6.77
N VAL A 137 0.68 20.73 -5.66
CA VAL A 137 1.24 20.60 -4.30
C VAL A 137 1.68 19.15 -4.04
N ARG A 138 0.87 18.17 -4.42
CA ARG A 138 1.24 16.76 -4.29
C ARG A 138 2.52 16.43 -5.06
N ARG A 139 2.59 16.85 -6.32
CA ARG A 139 3.77 16.63 -7.16
C ARG A 139 5.00 17.30 -6.55
N LYS A 140 4.87 18.58 -6.15
CA LYS A 140 5.97 19.30 -5.50
C LYS A 140 6.46 18.60 -4.24
N ASN A 141 5.56 18.22 -3.33
CA ASN A 141 5.93 17.55 -2.09
C ASN A 141 6.60 16.19 -2.36
N GLN A 142 6.13 15.45 -3.36
CA GLN A 142 6.73 14.20 -3.80
C GLN A 142 8.14 14.41 -4.33
N ASP A 143 8.34 15.38 -5.23
CA ASP A 143 9.65 15.72 -5.78
C ASP A 143 10.60 16.21 -4.69
N ASP A 144 10.11 17.04 -3.76
CA ASP A 144 10.89 17.51 -2.62
C ASP A 144 11.36 16.36 -1.71
N PHE A 145 10.54 15.33 -1.54
CA PHE A 145 10.93 14.12 -0.81
C PHE A 145 11.91 13.25 -1.60
N LEU A 146 11.71 13.06 -2.91
CA LEU A 146 12.61 12.28 -3.75
C LEU A 146 14.02 12.87 -3.80
N TYR A 147 14.12 14.20 -3.82
CA TYR A 147 15.39 14.93 -3.88
C TYR A 147 15.93 15.40 -2.53
N ASP A 148 15.51 14.79 -1.42
CA ASP A 148 15.98 15.05 -0.04
C ASP A 148 15.78 16.50 0.47
N ARG A 149 14.96 17.31 -0.22
CA ARG A 149 14.54 18.63 0.27
C ARG A 149 13.56 18.53 1.44
N VAL A 150 12.74 17.48 1.44
CA VAL A 150 11.89 17.04 2.54
C VAL A 150 12.46 15.74 3.10
N GLN A 151 12.58 15.68 4.41
CA GLN A 151 13.10 14.51 5.14
C GLN A 151 11.99 13.49 5.42
N ILE A 152 10.84 13.96 5.87
CA ILE A 152 9.72 13.12 6.29
C ILE A 152 8.51 13.36 5.40
N MET A 153 8.04 12.30 4.75
CA MET A 153 6.74 12.35 4.09
C MET A 153 5.67 11.81 5.03
N VAL A 154 4.68 12.65 5.37
CA VAL A 154 3.50 12.23 6.12
C VAL A 154 2.36 12.02 5.15
N ALA A 155 1.79 10.82 5.08
CA ALA A 155 0.87 10.47 4.01
C ALA A 155 -0.25 9.52 4.42
N THR A 156 -1.31 9.48 3.62
CA THR A 156 -2.24 8.35 3.61
C THR A 156 -1.69 7.23 2.71
N ASN A 157 -2.38 6.09 2.66
CA ASN A 157 -2.07 4.97 1.76
C ASN A 157 -2.02 5.37 0.26
N ALA A 158 -2.56 6.54 -0.11
CA ALA A 158 -2.45 7.08 -1.47
C ALA A 158 -1.00 7.40 -1.90
N PHE A 159 -0.09 7.58 -0.93
CA PHE A 159 1.32 7.80 -1.19
C PHE A 159 2.03 6.48 -1.38
N GLY A 160 2.57 6.28 -2.56
CA GLY A 160 3.42 5.11 -2.74
C GLY A 160 3.37 4.45 -4.11
N MET A 161 2.29 4.55 -4.87
CA MET A 161 2.30 4.05 -6.24
C MET A 161 3.29 4.87 -7.09
N GLY A 162 4.35 4.19 -7.56
CA GLY A 162 5.37 4.81 -8.42
C GLY A 162 6.47 5.58 -7.68
N ILE A 163 6.55 5.52 -6.35
CA ILE A 163 7.66 6.12 -5.61
C ILE A 163 8.79 5.12 -5.47
N ASP A 164 9.92 5.47 -6.06
CA ASP A 164 11.16 4.72 -5.94
C ASP A 164 12.23 5.61 -5.30
N LYS A 165 12.26 5.59 -3.96
CA LYS A 165 13.30 6.25 -3.15
C LYS A 165 14.03 5.16 -2.37
N PRO A 166 15.29 4.84 -2.74
CA PRO A 166 16.00 3.71 -2.15
C PRO A 166 16.43 3.94 -0.71
N ASN A 167 16.72 5.18 -0.33
CA ASN A 167 17.31 5.56 0.95
C ASN A 167 16.29 5.90 2.06
N VAL A 168 15.07 5.37 2.00
CA VAL A 168 14.11 5.48 3.12
C VAL A 168 14.58 4.59 4.26
N ARG A 169 14.95 5.21 5.41
CA ARG A 169 15.51 4.48 6.56
C ARG A 169 14.46 3.99 7.54
N PHE A 170 13.28 4.62 7.54
CA PHE A 170 12.20 4.18 8.41
C PHE A 170 10.83 4.43 7.80
N VAL A 171 9.90 3.55 8.17
CA VAL A 171 8.46 3.71 7.91
C VAL A 171 7.72 3.58 9.24
N ILE A 172 6.95 4.60 9.60
CA ILE A 172 6.12 4.59 10.81
C ILE A 172 4.66 4.57 10.41
N HIS A 173 3.93 3.55 10.86
CA HIS A 173 2.48 3.51 10.78
C HIS A 173 1.92 4.14 12.06
N TYR A 174 1.38 5.36 11.93
CA TYR A 174 0.77 6.09 13.04
C TYR A 174 -0.56 5.47 13.50
N ASN A 175 -1.23 4.79 12.59
CA ASN A 175 -2.41 3.98 12.83
C ASN A 175 -2.21 2.58 12.27
N MET A 176 -3.01 1.64 12.76
CA MET A 176 -3.02 0.29 12.24
C MET A 176 -3.50 0.28 10.77
N PRO A 177 -2.76 -0.35 9.85
CA PRO A 177 -3.17 -0.51 8.45
C PRO A 177 -4.47 -1.33 8.34
N LYS A 178 -5.17 -1.21 7.21
CA LYS A 178 -6.42 -1.93 6.96
C LYS A 178 -6.23 -3.45 6.99
N ASP A 179 -5.15 -3.92 6.37
CA ASP A 179 -4.80 -5.33 6.23
C ASP A 179 -3.28 -5.54 6.25
N LEU A 180 -2.87 -6.80 6.36
CA LEU A 180 -1.46 -7.18 6.42
C LEU A 180 -0.74 -6.93 5.10
N GLU A 181 -1.43 -7.06 3.97
CA GLU A 181 -0.86 -6.82 2.65
C GLU A 181 -0.49 -5.35 2.47
N SER A 182 -1.41 -4.45 2.79
CA SER A 182 -1.17 -3.00 2.81
C SER A 182 0.00 -2.65 3.73
N TYR A 183 0.02 -3.22 4.94
CA TYR A 183 1.12 -3.01 5.89
C TYR A 183 2.47 -3.40 5.30
N TYR A 184 2.54 -4.58 4.68
CA TYR A 184 3.79 -5.08 4.10
C TYR A 184 4.23 -4.26 2.90
N GLN A 185 3.31 -3.86 2.02
CA GLN A 185 3.60 -3.00 0.87
C GLN A 185 4.09 -1.61 1.28
N GLU A 186 3.49 -1.02 2.31
CA GLU A 186 3.87 0.29 2.85
C GLU A 186 5.22 0.21 3.59
N ALA A 187 5.41 -0.76 4.47
CA ALA A 187 6.67 -1.02 5.18
C ALA A 187 7.81 -1.36 4.21
N GLY A 188 7.53 -2.10 3.14
CA GLY A 188 8.48 -2.50 2.10
C GLY A 188 9.08 -1.34 1.29
N ARG A 189 8.64 -0.10 1.53
CA ARG A 189 9.27 1.10 0.96
C ARG A 189 10.57 1.47 1.65
N ALA A 190 10.77 1.00 2.87
CA ALA A 190 12.02 1.17 3.59
C ALA A 190 13.13 0.29 3.00
N GLY A 191 14.35 0.77 3.01
CA GLY A 191 15.57 0.01 2.73
C GLY A 191 15.59 -0.69 1.38
N ARG A 192 15.11 -0.07 0.32
CA ARG A 192 15.18 -0.65 -1.03
C ARG A 192 16.60 -0.80 -1.56
N ASP A 193 17.52 -0.04 -1.01
CA ASP A 193 18.97 -0.15 -1.25
C ASP A 193 19.64 -1.31 -0.48
N GLY A 194 18.87 -2.11 0.27
CA GLY A 194 19.37 -3.23 1.07
C GLY A 194 19.96 -2.83 2.42
N LEU A 195 20.03 -1.55 2.75
CA LEU A 195 20.55 -1.10 4.05
C LEU A 195 19.53 -1.29 5.17
N PRO A 196 20.00 -1.50 6.43
CA PRO A 196 19.12 -1.67 7.59
C PRO A 196 18.12 -0.52 7.71
N SER A 197 16.85 -0.87 7.90
CA SER A 197 15.76 0.09 8.00
C SER A 197 14.69 -0.39 8.98
N ARG A 198 13.95 0.55 9.56
CA ARG A 198 12.98 0.27 10.63
C ARG A 198 11.55 0.46 10.14
N CYS A 199 10.68 -0.49 10.50
CA CYS A 199 9.25 -0.46 10.23
C CYS A 199 8.52 -0.49 11.57
N ILE A 200 7.92 0.62 11.97
CA ILE A 200 7.35 0.78 13.31
C ILE A 200 5.84 0.98 13.22
N LEU A 201 5.09 0.16 13.94
CA LEU A 201 3.64 0.30 14.06
C LEU A 201 3.29 0.89 15.44
N LEU A 202 2.72 2.10 15.45
CA LEU A 202 2.12 2.70 16.64
C LEU A 202 0.64 2.33 16.68
N TYR A 203 0.23 1.49 17.63
CA TYR A 203 -1.15 1.07 17.73
C TYR A 203 -1.78 1.39 19.08
N SER A 204 -3.10 1.57 19.08
CA SER A 204 -3.92 1.77 20.27
C SER A 204 -5.10 0.80 20.27
N GLY A 205 -5.73 0.61 21.41
CA GLY A 205 -6.96 -0.19 21.47
C GLY A 205 -8.10 0.36 20.60
N THR A 206 -8.08 1.66 20.30
CA THR A 206 -9.04 2.31 19.39
C THR A 206 -8.82 1.87 17.95
N ASP A 207 -7.58 1.74 17.49
CA ASP A 207 -7.26 1.27 16.14
C ASP A 207 -7.80 -0.16 15.93
N VAL A 208 -7.60 -1.04 16.92
CA VAL A 208 -8.11 -2.42 16.86
C VAL A 208 -9.63 -2.46 16.75
N ARG A 209 -10.34 -1.61 17.50
CA ARG A 209 -11.82 -1.53 17.41
C ARG A 209 -12.28 -1.04 16.04
N THR A 210 -11.60 -0.03 15.49
CA THR A 210 -11.92 0.52 14.17
C THR A 210 -11.75 -0.52 13.08
N ILE A 211 -10.66 -1.28 13.09
CA ILE A 211 -10.44 -2.35 12.11
C ILE A 211 -11.46 -3.46 12.27
N ARG A 212 -11.75 -3.89 13.50
CA ARG A 212 -12.79 -4.88 13.76
C ARG A 212 -14.15 -4.46 13.21
N PHE A 213 -14.54 -3.21 13.41
CA PHE A 213 -15.77 -2.65 12.84
C PHE A 213 -15.79 -2.71 11.30
N PHE A 214 -14.69 -2.45 10.61
CA PHE A 214 -14.63 -2.56 9.16
C PHE A 214 -14.69 -4.01 8.68
N ILE A 215 -14.03 -4.94 9.37
CA ILE A 215 -14.09 -6.37 9.04
C ILE A 215 -15.52 -6.88 9.21
N ASP A 216 -16.18 -6.58 10.34
CA ASP A 216 -17.56 -7.00 10.61
C ASP A 216 -18.51 -6.45 9.53
N LYS A 217 -18.34 -5.20 9.12
CA LYS A 217 -19.16 -4.57 8.08
C LYS A 217 -18.93 -5.15 6.68
N GLU A 218 -17.70 -5.50 6.34
CA GLU A 218 -17.41 -6.19 5.06
C GLU A 218 -18.02 -7.60 5.04
N MET A 219 -17.97 -8.33 6.16
CA MET A 219 -18.62 -9.64 6.29
C MET A 219 -20.15 -9.54 6.17
N GLU A 220 -20.79 -8.53 6.76
CA GLU A 220 -22.22 -8.29 6.61
C GLU A 220 -22.61 -7.96 5.17
N ALA A 221 -21.81 -7.18 4.45
CA ALA A 221 -22.02 -6.85 3.05
C ALA A 221 -21.94 -8.09 2.14
N ASP A 222 -20.95 -8.96 2.36
CA ASP A 222 -20.79 -10.21 1.62
C ASP A 222 -21.96 -11.18 1.89
N LEU A 223 -22.42 -11.29 3.15
CA LEU A 223 -23.58 -12.11 3.50
C LEU A 223 -24.86 -11.58 2.84
N SER A 224 -25.05 -10.28 2.72
CA SER A 224 -26.19 -9.68 2.03
C SER A 224 -26.23 -10.01 0.53
N LEU A 225 -25.07 -10.09 -0.12
CA LEU A 225 -24.95 -10.49 -1.52
C LEU A 225 -25.27 -11.97 -1.74
N ILE A 226 -24.93 -12.85 -0.77
CA ILE A 226 -25.27 -14.27 -0.81
C ILE A 226 -26.79 -14.47 -0.71
N HIS A 227 -27.48 -13.71 0.13
CA HIS A 227 -28.94 -13.77 0.25
C HIS A 227 -29.72 -13.27 -0.96
N ILE A 228 -29.15 -12.36 -1.75
CA ILE A 228 -29.77 -11.86 -3.00
C ILE A 228 -29.60 -12.88 -4.14
N SER A 229 -28.64 -13.79 -4.08
CA SER A 229 -28.36 -14.77 -5.12
C SER A 229 -29.01 -16.14 -4.94
N GLU A 230 -29.69 -16.40 -3.82
CA GLU A 230 -30.48 -17.62 -3.68
C GLU A 230 -31.77 -17.55 -4.54
N PRO A 231 -31.89 -18.40 -5.57
CA PRO A 231 -33.16 -18.46 -6.32
C PRO A 231 -34.23 -19.00 -5.38
N THR A 232 -35.31 -18.22 -5.19
CA THR A 232 -36.52 -18.69 -4.54
C THR A 232 -36.97 -19.99 -5.22
N ARG A 233 -36.79 -21.13 -4.55
CA ARG A 233 -37.37 -22.41 -4.99
C ARG A 233 -38.88 -22.23 -5.00
N PRO A 234 -39.56 -22.46 -6.11
CA PRO A 234 -41.04 -22.53 -6.08
C PRO A 234 -41.45 -23.73 -5.24
N LEU A 235 -42.28 -23.45 -4.25
CA LEU A 235 -42.99 -24.48 -3.50
C LEU A 235 -44.05 -25.07 -4.43
N TYR A 236 -43.80 -26.28 -4.92
CA TYR A 236 -44.84 -27.15 -5.42
C TYR A 236 -44.90 -28.40 -4.56
#